data_7315b99757447d524a043c6d55be66db
#
_entry.id   7315b99757447d524a043c6d55be66db
#
_cell.length_a   1.000
_cell.length_b   1.000
_cell.length_c   1.000
_cell.angle_alpha   90.00
_cell.angle_beta   90.00
_cell.angle_gamma   90.00
#
_symmetry.space_group_name_H-M   'P 1'
#
loop_
_entity.id
_entity.type
_entity.pdbx_description
1 polymer ?
#
loop_
_entity_poly.entity_id
_entity_poly.type
_entity_poly.pdbx_seq_one_letter_code
_entity_poly.pdbx_strand_id
1 'polypeptide(L)'
;EPPSEKMKFTLFKKLIAEWLLFWLLAVAVFGGGRLVLFYRHTDEALRQQFGADLAPMWLKGLLFDIKMVSLTVAAFVLVALLALFSRKLTAAVYRANRYGLLAVLALFAALTVGNVFYYGVYDKPFDVFVFGLVEEDTAAVLKTVWSDFPVLRAVAALAAAMLVPAWLFGR
;
A
#
# COMPACT_ATOMS: atom_id res chain seq x y z
N GLU A 1 13.75 -0.94 36.08
CA GLU A 1 12.57 -1.79 36.41
C GLU A 1 11.92 -2.32 35.15
N PRO A 2 11.50 -3.59 35.11
CA PRO A 2 10.79 -4.12 33.97
C PRO A 2 9.42 -3.43 33.88
N PRO A 3 8.95 -3.07 32.65
CA PRO A 3 7.60 -2.57 32.49
C PRO A 3 6.58 -3.56 33.06
N SER A 4 5.60 -3.07 33.81
CA SER A 4 4.57 -3.92 34.42
C SER A 4 3.86 -4.75 33.34
N GLU A 5 3.40 -5.95 33.67
CA GLU A 5 2.67 -6.82 32.74
C GLU A 5 1.48 -6.11 32.08
N LYS A 6 0.78 -5.25 32.83
CA LYS A 6 -0.32 -4.41 32.31
C LYS A 6 0.15 -3.49 31.21
N MET A 7 1.34 -2.90 31.34
CA MET A 7 1.90 -2.01 30.32
C MET A 7 2.26 -2.78 29.05
N LYS A 8 2.90 -3.95 29.16
CA LYS A 8 3.21 -4.82 28.02
C LYS A 8 1.95 -5.22 27.25
N PHE A 9 0.90 -5.59 27.97
CA PHE A 9 -0.39 -5.98 27.38
C PHE A 9 -1.06 -4.81 26.62
N THR A 10 -1.05 -3.62 27.19
CA THR A 10 -1.60 -2.42 26.54
C THR A 10 -0.83 -2.06 25.26
N LEU A 11 0.51 -2.15 25.30
CA LEU A 11 1.36 -1.91 24.14
C LEU A 11 1.09 -2.93 23.04
N PHE A 12 0.96 -4.20 23.38
CA PHE A 12 0.67 -5.27 22.42
C PHE A 12 -0.69 -5.09 21.74
N LYS A 13 -1.73 -4.75 22.51
CA LYS A 13 -3.06 -4.44 21.95
C LYS A 13 -3.00 -3.29 20.94
N LYS A 14 -2.21 -2.26 21.23
CA LYS A 14 -2.06 -1.12 20.33
C LYS A 14 -1.36 -1.51 19.03
N LEU A 15 -0.29 -2.31 19.09
CA LEU A 15 0.38 -2.83 17.88
C LEU A 15 -0.58 -3.63 16.99
N ILE A 16 -1.37 -4.53 17.58
CA ILE A 16 -2.37 -5.31 16.84
C ILE A 16 -3.39 -4.38 16.17
N ALA A 17 -3.88 -3.38 16.89
CA ALA A 17 -4.85 -2.43 16.33
C ALA A 17 -4.24 -1.64 15.16
N GLU A 18 -2.98 -1.20 15.27
CA GLU A 18 -2.25 -0.52 14.19
C GLU A 18 -2.06 -1.44 12.98
N TRP A 19 -1.70 -2.72 13.17
CA TRP A 19 -1.54 -3.70 12.09
C TRP A 19 -2.86 -4.01 11.39
N LEU A 20 -3.96 -4.18 12.14
CA LEU A 20 -5.29 -4.40 11.58
C LEU A 20 -5.77 -3.17 10.79
N LEU A 21 -5.58 -1.96 11.32
CA LEU A 21 -5.92 -0.73 10.64
C LEU A 21 -5.13 -0.59 9.33
N PHE A 22 -3.80 -0.82 9.37
CA PHE A 22 -2.96 -0.84 8.18
C PHE A 22 -3.47 -1.85 7.17
N TRP A 23 -3.77 -3.08 7.60
CA TRP A 23 -4.23 -4.16 6.76
C TRP A 23 -5.52 -3.77 6.00
N LEU A 24 -6.51 -3.22 6.73
CA LEU A 24 -7.76 -2.76 6.12
C LEU A 24 -7.54 -1.64 5.12
N LEU A 25 -6.73 -0.63 5.48
CA LEU A 25 -6.44 0.51 4.62
C LEU A 25 -5.66 0.10 3.36
N ALA A 26 -4.67 -0.78 3.50
CA ALA A 26 -3.87 -1.25 2.36
C ALA A 26 -4.70 -2.09 1.38
N VAL A 27 -5.55 -3.00 1.87
CA VAL A 27 -6.49 -3.75 1.03
C VAL A 27 -7.47 -2.81 0.33
N ALA A 28 -7.96 -1.78 1.03
CA ALA A 28 -8.84 -0.77 0.43
C ALA A 28 -8.14 0.06 -0.67
N VAL A 29 -6.86 0.40 -0.49
CA VAL A 29 -6.06 1.11 -1.51
C VAL A 29 -5.91 0.26 -2.77
N PHE A 30 -5.53 -1.01 -2.66
CA PHE A 30 -5.40 -1.90 -3.82
C PHE A 30 -6.74 -2.17 -4.49
N GLY A 31 -7.80 -2.45 -3.72
CA GLY A 31 -9.15 -2.63 -4.22
C GLY A 31 -9.68 -1.39 -4.93
N GLY A 32 -9.44 -0.19 -4.36
CA GLY A 32 -9.80 1.09 -4.97
C GLY A 32 -9.08 1.34 -6.29
N GLY A 33 -7.77 1.06 -6.35
CA GLY A 33 -6.99 1.15 -7.60
C GLY A 33 -7.53 0.24 -8.69
N ARG A 34 -7.89 -1.01 -8.33
CA ARG A 34 -8.52 -1.97 -9.25
C ARG A 34 -9.88 -1.49 -9.73
N LEU A 35 -10.70 -0.91 -8.87
CA LEU A 35 -11.99 -0.31 -9.26
C LEU A 35 -11.78 0.80 -10.28
N VAL A 36 -10.84 1.72 -10.02
CA VAL A 36 -10.52 2.82 -10.94
C VAL A 36 -10.09 2.29 -12.30
N LEU A 37 -9.16 1.32 -12.35
CA LEU A 37 -8.71 0.70 -13.60
C LEU A 37 -9.88 0.06 -14.36
N PHE A 38 -10.70 -0.72 -13.67
CA PHE A 38 -11.84 -1.41 -14.25
C PHE A 38 -12.84 -0.43 -14.88
N TYR A 39 -13.27 0.60 -14.14
CA TYR A 39 -14.25 1.55 -14.67
C TYR A 39 -13.70 2.49 -15.73
N ARG A 40 -12.40 2.77 -15.71
CA ARG A 40 -11.76 3.67 -16.68
C ARG A 40 -11.42 3.00 -18.01
N HIS A 41 -11.08 1.71 -17.98
CA HIS A 41 -10.54 1.00 -19.15
C HIS A 41 -11.42 -0.16 -19.64
N THR A 42 -12.63 -0.37 -19.06
CA THR A 42 -13.56 -1.39 -19.50
C THR A 42 -14.88 -0.73 -19.87
N ASP A 43 -15.29 -0.87 -21.13
CA ASP A 43 -16.58 -0.38 -21.60
C ASP A 43 -17.73 -1.32 -21.17
N GLU A 44 -18.96 -0.87 -21.41
CA GLU A 44 -20.16 -1.61 -20.99
C GLU A 44 -20.36 -2.89 -21.80
N ALA A 45 -19.96 -2.90 -23.08
CA ALA A 45 -20.07 -4.07 -23.95
C ALA A 45 -19.16 -5.21 -23.45
N LEU A 46 -17.91 -4.89 -23.09
CA LEU A 46 -16.97 -5.84 -22.51
C LEU A 46 -17.47 -6.39 -21.17
N ARG A 47 -18.04 -5.53 -20.31
CA ARG A 47 -18.59 -5.94 -19.00
C ARG A 47 -19.74 -6.93 -19.16
N GLN A 48 -20.61 -6.71 -20.14
CA GLN A 48 -21.70 -7.63 -20.44
C GLN A 48 -21.20 -8.95 -21.04
N GLN A 49 -20.24 -8.88 -21.97
CA GLN A 49 -19.67 -10.05 -22.62
C GLN A 49 -18.97 -10.99 -21.64
N PHE A 50 -18.23 -10.44 -20.66
CA PHE A 50 -17.44 -11.19 -19.67
C PHE A 50 -18.07 -11.21 -18.27
N GLY A 51 -19.37 -10.95 -18.16
CA GLY A 51 -20.07 -10.82 -16.87
C GLY A 51 -19.89 -12.02 -15.94
N ALA A 52 -19.85 -13.24 -16.48
CA ALA A 52 -19.62 -14.46 -15.69
C ALA A 52 -18.20 -14.54 -15.09
N ASP A 53 -17.22 -13.94 -15.76
CA ASP A 53 -15.80 -13.98 -15.33
C ASP A 53 -15.45 -12.88 -14.34
N LEU A 54 -16.30 -11.87 -14.18
CA LEU A 54 -16.02 -10.72 -13.30
C LEU A 54 -15.89 -11.15 -11.82
N ALA A 55 -16.81 -11.96 -11.31
CA ALA A 55 -16.77 -12.38 -9.92
C ALA A 55 -15.51 -13.20 -9.57
N PRO A 56 -15.12 -14.22 -10.35
CA PRO A 56 -13.84 -14.91 -10.15
C PRO A 56 -12.62 -13.99 -10.25
N MET A 57 -12.62 -13.05 -11.19
CA MET A 57 -11.55 -12.07 -11.36
C MET A 57 -11.38 -11.19 -10.11
N TRP A 58 -12.50 -10.62 -9.59
CA TRP A 58 -12.49 -9.79 -8.39
C TRP A 58 -12.03 -10.55 -7.16
N LEU A 59 -12.52 -11.80 -7.00
CA LEU A 59 -12.12 -12.65 -5.89
C LEU A 59 -10.63 -12.98 -5.91
N LYS A 60 -10.11 -13.40 -7.07
CA LYS A 60 -8.66 -13.68 -7.23
C LYS A 60 -7.81 -12.45 -6.93
N GLY A 61 -8.23 -11.29 -7.44
CA GLY A 61 -7.55 -10.03 -7.16
C GLY A 61 -7.56 -9.68 -5.67
N LEU A 62 -8.70 -9.79 -5.00
CA LEU A 62 -8.81 -9.54 -3.56
C LEU A 62 -7.92 -10.50 -2.75
N LEU A 63 -7.93 -11.80 -3.09
CA LEU A 63 -7.08 -12.79 -2.42
C LEU A 63 -5.59 -12.48 -2.60
N PHE A 64 -5.19 -11.98 -3.76
CA PHE A 64 -3.81 -11.54 -3.99
C PHE A 64 -3.44 -10.33 -3.14
N ASP A 65 -4.33 -9.32 -3.05
CA ASP A 65 -4.12 -8.14 -2.21
C ASP A 65 -3.99 -8.55 -0.73
N ILE A 66 -4.90 -9.39 -0.25
CA ILE A 66 -4.87 -9.94 1.12
C ILE A 66 -3.55 -10.64 1.38
N LYS A 67 -3.07 -11.47 0.46
CA LYS A 67 -1.79 -12.18 0.59
C LYS A 67 -0.62 -11.20 0.69
N MET A 68 -0.54 -10.21 -0.18
CA MET A 68 0.56 -9.23 -0.21
C MET A 68 0.58 -8.38 1.06
N VAL A 69 -0.59 -7.88 1.48
CA VAL A 69 -0.71 -7.07 2.69
C VAL A 69 -0.42 -7.90 3.95
N SER A 70 -0.91 -9.15 4.01
CA SER A 70 -0.64 -10.04 5.15
C SER A 70 0.84 -10.40 5.27
N LEU A 71 1.54 -10.60 4.15
CA LEU A 71 2.99 -10.82 4.14
C LEU A 71 3.75 -9.59 4.68
N THR A 72 3.31 -8.40 4.29
CA THR A 72 3.86 -7.14 4.82
C THR A 72 3.65 -7.02 6.33
N VAL A 73 2.44 -7.28 6.82
CA VAL A 73 2.14 -7.27 8.26
C VAL A 73 2.98 -8.33 8.99
N ALA A 74 3.15 -9.52 8.40
CA ALA A 74 3.98 -10.58 8.98
C ALA A 74 5.44 -10.11 9.18
N ALA A 75 5.99 -9.33 8.26
CA ALA A 75 7.32 -8.74 8.43
C ALA A 75 7.39 -7.79 9.63
N PHE A 76 6.39 -6.93 9.83
CA PHE A 76 6.30 -6.06 11.02
C PHE A 76 6.15 -6.86 12.31
N VAL A 77 5.34 -7.94 12.30
CA VAL A 77 5.20 -8.85 13.44
C VAL A 77 6.55 -9.51 13.78
N LEU A 78 7.28 -10.01 12.78
CA LEU A 78 8.61 -10.60 13.00
C LEU A 78 9.59 -9.60 13.62
N VAL A 79 9.64 -8.37 13.12
CA VAL A 79 10.47 -7.31 13.70
C VAL A 79 10.07 -7.01 15.15
N ALA A 80 8.77 -6.96 15.43
CA ALA A 80 8.28 -6.73 16.79
C ALA A 80 8.63 -7.90 17.72
N LEU A 81 8.57 -9.15 17.26
CA LEU A 81 8.98 -10.33 18.03
C LEU A 81 10.48 -10.34 18.31
N LEU A 82 11.31 -10.05 17.32
CA LEU A 82 12.77 -9.92 17.50
C LEU A 82 13.13 -8.81 18.49
N ALA A 83 12.34 -7.73 18.52
CA ALA A 83 12.56 -6.62 19.44
C ALA A 83 12.33 -7.02 20.93
N LEU A 84 11.57 -8.09 21.22
CA LEU A 84 11.31 -8.53 22.59
C LEU A 84 12.57 -8.99 23.33
N PHE A 85 13.64 -9.35 22.61
CA PHE A 85 14.92 -9.76 23.21
C PHE A 85 15.73 -8.57 23.79
N SER A 86 15.36 -7.32 23.51
CA SER A 86 16.05 -6.13 24.02
C SER A 86 15.07 -5.02 24.36
N ARG A 87 15.14 -4.49 25.61
CA ARG A 87 14.28 -3.38 26.06
C ARG A 87 14.44 -2.12 25.22
N LYS A 88 15.68 -1.77 24.82
CA LYS A 88 15.95 -0.60 23.99
C LYS A 88 15.33 -0.79 22.60
N LEU A 89 15.42 -2.00 22.04
CA LEU A 89 14.88 -2.33 20.74
C LEU A 89 13.34 -2.34 20.77
N THR A 90 12.72 -2.89 21.80
CA THR A 90 11.26 -2.85 21.99
C THR A 90 10.72 -1.43 21.97
N ALA A 91 11.34 -0.50 22.70
CA ALA A 91 10.90 0.90 22.74
C ALA A 91 11.08 1.60 21.38
N ALA A 92 12.18 1.30 20.67
CA ALA A 92 12.45 1.85 19.34
C ALA A 92 11.45 1.33 18.31
N VAL A 93 11.23 0.01 18.25
CA VAL A 93 10.28 -0.62 17.32
C VAL A 93 8.86 -0.12 17.58
N TYR A 94 8.43 -0.06 18.83
CA TYR A 94 7.12 0.45 19.18
C TYR A 94 6.88 1.89 18.68
N ARG A 95 7.89 2.75 18.83
CA ARG A 95 7.83 4.15 18.36
C ARG A 95 7.85 4.23 16.83
N ALA A 96 8.67 3.40 16.18
CA ALA A 96 8.85 3.40 14.74
C ALA A 96 7.72 2.69 13.98
N ASN A 97 7.01 1.74 14.61
CA ASN A 97 5.99 0.90 13.97
C ASN A 97 4.96 1.72 13.20
N ARG A 98 4.39 2.72 13.84
CA ARG A 98 3.39 3.60 13.23
C ARG A 98 3.92 4.33 11.99
N TYR A 99 5.12 4.90 12.07
CA TYR A 99 5.73 5.63 10.94
C TYR A 99 6.12 4.67 9.81
N GLY A 100 6.59 3.46 10.16
CA GLY A 100 6.88 2.41 9.20
C GLY A 100 5.62 1.97 8.44
N LEU A 101 4.52 1.71 9.15
CA LEU A 101 3.23 1.36 8.52
C LEU A 101 2.69 2.48 7.63
N LEU A 102 2.78 3.74 8.07
CA LEU A 102 2.37 4.89 7.26
C LEU A 102 3.24 5.04 6.00
N ALA A 103 4.56 4.87 6.12
CA ALA A 103 5.47 4.93 4.98
C ALA A 103 5.18 3.82 3.95
N VAL A 104 4.93 2.58 4.40
CA VAL A 104 4.56 1.48 3.52
C VAL A 104 3.19 1.70 2.90
N LEU A 105 2.22 2.22 3.65
CA LEU A 105 0.90 2.56 3.10
C LEU A 105 1.00 3.65 2.01
N ALA A 106 1.82 4.67 2.24
CA ALA A 106 2.09 5.72 1.25
C ALA A 106 2.76 5.13 -0.02
N LEU A 107 3.71 4.21 0.15
CA LEU A 107 4.33 3.49 -0.96
C LEU A 107 3.29 2.67 -1.75
N PHE A 108 2.42 1.91 -1.08
CA PHE A 108 1.36 1.14 -1.74
C PHE A 108 0.40 2.06 -2.50
N ALA A 109 0.00 3.18 -1.90
CA ALA A 109 -0.85 4.16 -2.57
C ALA A 109 -0.15 4.79 -3.78
N ALA A 110 1.13 5.16 -3.67
CA ALA A 110 1.91 5.70 -4.77
C ALA A 110 2.05 4.69 -5.93
N LEU A 111 2.37 3.42 -5.62
CA LEU A 111 2.45 2.36 -6.63
C LEU A 111 1.08 2.10 -7.29
N THR A 112 -0.01 2.15 -6.52
CA THR A 112 -1.37 1.98 -7.06
C THR A 112 -1.72 3.11 -8.01
N VAL A 113 -1.46 4.36 -7.62
CA VAL A 113 -1.67 5.54 -8.49
C VAL A 113 -0.78 5.46 -9.73
N GLY A 114 0.51 5.15 -9.55
CA GLY A 114 1.46 4.97 -10.66
C GLY A 114 0.99 3.91 -11.65
N ASN A 115 0.50 2.76 -11.17
CA ASN A 115 -0.03 1.69 -12.01
C ASN A 115 -1.26 2.15 -12.82
N VAL A 116 -2.14 2.99 -12.25
CA VAL A 116 -3.30 3.56 -12.99
C VAL A 116 -2.83 4.46 -14.13
N PHE A 117 -1.82 5.30 -13.90
CA PHE A 117 -1.25 6.15 -14.96
C PHE A 117 -0.49 5.34 -16.00
N TYR A 118 0.32 4.38 -15.57
CA TYR A 118 1.07 3.50 -16.46
C TYR A 118 0.14 2.72 -17.38
N TYR A 119 -0.94 2.19 -16.85
CA TYR A 119 -1.96 1.49 -17.66
C TYR A 119 -2.57 2.40 -18.73
N GLY A 120 -2.82 3.67 -18.40
CA GLY A 120 -3.37 4.64 -19.37
C GLY A 120 -2.45 4.97 -20.55
N VAL A 121 -1.16 4.65 -20.45
CA VAL A 121 -0.16 4.90 -21.53
C VAL A 121 0.18 3.61 -22.27
N TYR A 122 0.32 2.49 -21.56
CA TYR A 122 0.85 1.26 -22.10
C TYR A 122 -0.22 0.15 -22.28
N ASP A 123 -1.48 0.38 -21.85
CA ASP A 123 -2.57 -0.60 -21.85
C ASP A 123 -2.20 -1.92 -21.12
N LYS A 124 -1.27 -1.84 -20.18
CA LYS A 124 -0.76 -2.95 -19.35
C LYS A 124 -0.56 -2.51 -17.92
N PRO A 125 -0.79 -3.40 -16.93
CA PRO A 125 -0.37 -3.15 -15.56
C PRO A 125 1.18 -3.11 -15.48
N PHE A 126 1.72 -2.64 -14.38
CA PHE A 126 3.16 -2.72 -14.10
C PHE A 126 3.67 -4.14 -14.35
N ASP A 127 4.63 -4.26 -15.22
CA ASP A 127 5.29 -5.50 -15.61
C ASP A 127 6.84 -5.38 -15.54
N VAL A 128 7.53 -6.39 -16.06
CA VAL A 128 9.00 -6.44 -16.05
C VAL A 128 9.64 -5.26 -16.79
N PHE A 129 8.94 -4.65 -17.75
CA PHE A 129 9.44 -3.48 -18.47
C PHE A 129 9.61 -2.24 -17.61
N VAL A 130 8.92 -2.16 -16.46
CA VAL A 130 9.16 -1.07 -15.49
C VAL A 130 10.60 -1.10 -14.98
N PHE A 131 11.21 -2.29 -14.86
CA PHE A 131 12.63 -2.41 -14.48
C PHE A 131 13.56 -1.93 -15.59
N GLY A 132 13.18 -2.07 -16.87
CA GLY A 132 13.92 -1.51 -18.00
C GLY A 132 14.03 0.03 -17.94
N LEU A 133 13.04 0.69 -17.34
CA LEU A 133 13.10 2.15 -17.10
C LEU A 133 14.24 2.54 -16.14
N VAL A 134 14.71 1.61 -15.32
CA VAL A 134 15.83 1.82 -14.39
C VAL A 134 17.19 1.53 -15.09
N GLU A 135 17.19 0.68 -16.10
CA GLU A 135 18.39 0.32 -16.89
C GLU A 135 18.68 1.32 -18.02
N GLU A 136 17.64 2.00 -18.52
CA GLU A 136 17.78 3.07 -19.51
C GLU A 136 18.16 4.41 -18.84
N ASP A 137 18.24 5.51 -19.61
CA ASP A 137 18.53 6.84 -19.08
C ASP A 137 17.42 7.30 -18.13
N THR A 138 17.60 7.00 -16.84
CA THR A 138 16.67 7.35 -15.76
C THR A 138 16.35 8.84 -15.73
N ALA A 139 17.29 9.69 -16.14
CA ALA A 139 17.08 11.14 -16.17
C ALA A 139 16.09 11.53 -17.28
N ALA A 140 16.19 10.92 -18.46
CA ALA A 140 15.25 11.13 -19.56
C ALA A 140 13.85 10.64 -19.19
N VAL A 141 13.75 9.47 -18.56
CA VAL A 141 12.47 8.91 -18.08
C VAL A 141 11.82 9.81 -17.03
N LEU A 142 12.57 10.27 -16.03
CA LEU A 142 12.06 11.19 -15.01
C LEU A 142 11.60 12.52 -15.62
N LYS A 143 12.32 13.04 -16.62
CA LYS A 143 11.93 14.24 -17.32
C LYS A 143 10.61 14.04 -18.06
N THR A 144 10.43 12.92 -18.75
CA THR A 144 9.19 12.57 -19.45
C THR A 144 8.03 12.42 -18.45
N VAL A 145 8.23 11.70 -17.35
CA VAL A 145 7.22 11.56 -16.29
C VAL A 145 6.82 12.94 -15.75
N TRP A 146 7.78 13.83 -15.55
CA TRP A 146 7.51 15.17 -15.03
C TRP A 146 6.78 16.08 -16.03
N SER A 147 7.07 15.97 -17.34
CA SER A 147 6.43 16.77 -18.37
C SER A 147 5.03 16.29 -18.74
N ASP A 148 4.83 14.98 -18.81
CA ASP A 148 3.63 14.38 -19.41
C ASP A 148 2.55 14.02 -18.37
N PHE A 149 2.96 13.87 -17.10
CA PHE A 149 2.04 13.52 -16.03
C PHE A 149 1.88 14.66 -15.02
N PRO A 150 0.68 14.84 -14.44
CA PRO A 150 0.43 15.86 -13.42
C PRO A 150 1.01 15.45 -12.06
N VAL A 151 2.34 15.25 -11.99
CA VAL A 151 3.06 14.72 -10.83
C VAL A 151 2.75 15.51 -9.57
N LEU A 152 2.75 16.85 -9.63
CA LEU A 152 2.44 17.70 -8.48
C LEU A 152 1.03 17.47 -7.95
N ARG A 153 0.04 17.31 -8.84
CA ARG A 153 -1.35 17.02 -8.45
C ARG A 153 -1.46 15.61 -7.83
N ALA A 154 -0.75 14.64 -8.41
CA ALA A 154 -0.74 13.26 -7.88
C ALA A 154 -0.10 13.22 -6.48
N VAL A 155 1.03 13.90 -6.28
CA VAL A 155 1.71 14.01 -4.98
C VAL A 155 0.82 14.76 -3.96
N ALA A 156 0.20 15.87 -4.35
CA ALA A 156 -0.69 16.61 -3.48
C ALA A 156 -1.93 15.79 -3.07
N ALA A 157 -2.53 15.06 -4.01
CA ALA A 157 -3.66 14.17 -3.75
C ALA A 157 -3.26 13.02 -2.84
N LEU A 158 -2.08 12.42 -3.06
CA LEU A 158 -1.53 11.37 -2.20
C LEU A 158 -1.28 11.89 -0.79
N ALA A 159 -0.66 13.07 -0.64
CA ALA A 159 -0.42 13.69 0.65
C ALA A 159 -1.74 13.98 1.39
N ALA A 160 -2.74 14.52 0.70
CA ALA A 160 -4.06 14.75 1.26
C ALA A 160 -4.75 13.44 1.69
N ALA A 161 -4.67 12.39 0.86
CA ALA A 161 -5.22 11.09 1.18
C ALA A 161 -4.55 10.43 2.40
N MET A 162 -3.26 10.72 2.63
CA MET A 162 -2.52 10.20 3.79
C MET A 162 -2.85 10.92 5.11
N LEU A 163 -3.53 12.09 5.08
CA LEU A 163 -3.95 12.79 6.30
C LEU A 163 -4.94 11.95 7.13
N VAL A 164 -5.86 11.25 6.48
CA VAL A 164 -6.85 10.40 7.16
C VAL A 164 -6.19 9.21 7.85
N PRO A 165 -5.36 8.38 7.18
CA PRO A 165 -4.56 7.34 7.84
C PRO A 165 -3.71 7.90 8.99
N ALA A 166 -2.97 8.98 8.76
CA ALA A 166 -2.12 9.58 9.79
C ALA A 166 -2.91 9.99 11.05
N TRP A 167 -4.12 10.54 10.87
CA TRP A 167 -5.01 10.87 11.97
C TRP A 167 -5.57 9.62 12.67
N LEU A 168 -6.00 8.60 11.90
CA LEU A 168 -6.47 7.33 12.46
C LEU A 168 -5.40 6.64 13.31
N PHE A 169 -4.17 6.58 12.81
CA PHE A 169 -3.03 6.04 13.56
C PHE A 169 -2.64 6.92 14.75
N GLY A 170 -3.08 8.19 14.79
CA GLY A 170 -2.83 9.15 15.88
C GLY A 170 -3.65 8.93 17.12
N ARG A 171 -4.78 8.28 16.98
CA ARG A 171 -5.71 7.97 18.08
C ARG A 171 -5.29 6.71 18.82
#